data_1a638c5291f97de48a11f9a1a840f2aa
#
_entry.id   1a638c5291f97de48a11f9a1a840f2aa
#
_cell.length_a   1.000
_cell.length_b   1.000
_cell.length_c   1.000
_cell.angle_alpha   90.00
_cell.angle_beta   90.00
_cell.angle_gamma   90.00
#
_symmetry.space_group_name_H-M   'P 1'
#
loop_
_entity.id
_entity.type
_entity.pdbx_description
1 polymer ?
#
loop_
_entity_poly.entity_id
_entity_poly.type
_entity_poly.pdbx_seq_one_letter_code
_entity_poly.pdbx_strand_id
1 'polypeptide(L)'
;MKIEALLERKEQLQILILRNLVLQGGTASINGLREHVQLSKASFDQYLEDIELIGRMMEKKVEVQRNEYQALLVLDEDVSLEKILLFLLQESLKFKMLVYLLEHQQVSIVRLATAFNISESSVFRKIKELNQLLEEFGLQIKNGQLYGEELQIRYFYYELFQYIPEDQRPLFLQNTPEKRPFILGLDRVLETTFTASAEAQIACWLGITKKRLLNEKSTYATLKEKKLLYQSDRLYQAIDPIIVMHLSRTAAELNVYETMMFYSFFVSFSIVDEEIFYQYDLTRSKKLPTAVLDTYIRETMLWHYRPRRLKIKEEKAVGYQISQINNEWFFFVGKIEVYERDRLLEQQQKMLGHSLTQLLAKLQETAVQQLPRKRAEDSELSYLMIQYANVLLMIDFYIAKPVVIGIDLESLPIYRIAFQQYLIRELRGIGGIEIGSYEEGKEYDLVITFCQRNKKQCEYYLSEFASPYDIIRLKRCCKKFNTDRFIAMVIAAALVYPTIVSAYSDSITLRFLGMIRVVKESVCI
;
A
#
# COMPACT_ATOMS: atom_id res chain seq x y z
N MET A 1 -7.01 -9.84 -7.14
CA MET A 1 -6.80 -11.28 -6.85
C MET A 1 -5.99 -11.43 -5.56
N LYS A 2 -6.46 -12.21 -4.56
CA LYS A 2 -5.62 -12.52 -3.39
C LYS A 2 -4.50 -13.50 -3.78
N ILE A 3 -3.26 -13.26 -3.33
CA ILE A 3 -2.11 -14.11 -3.64
C ILE A 3 -2.32 -15.56 -3.14
N GLU A 4 -2.99 -15.74 -2.00
CA GLU A 4 -3.32 -17.04 -1.42
C GLU A 4 -4.26 -17.87 -2.31
N ALA A 5 -5.00 -17.25 -3.23
CA ALA A 5 -5.84 -17.98 -4.17
C ALA A 5 -5.04 -18.89 -5.12
N LEU A 6 -3.74 -18.64 -5.24
CA LEU A 6 -2.80 -19.53 -5.95
C LEU A 6 -2.46 -20.79 -5.15
N LEU A 7 -2.72 -20.84 -3.85
CA LEU A 7 -2.52 -22.01 -3.00
C LEU A 7 -3.66 -23.03 -3.15
N GLU A 8 -3.44 -24.26 -2.70
CA GLU A 8 -4.52 -25.25 -2.56
C GLU A 8 -5.45 -24.87 -1.39
N ARG A 9 -6.68 -25.37 -1.41
CA ARG A 9 -7.70 -24.99 -0.40
C ARG A 9 -7.24 -25.24 1.04
N LYS A 10 -6.52 -26.32 1.29
CA LYS A 10 -5.96 -26.66 2.60
C LYS A 10 -4.99 -25.55 3.07
N GLU A 11 -4.02 -25.20 2.24
CA GLU A 11 -3.01 -24.18 2.53
C GLU A 11 -3.62 -22.79 2.73
N GLN A 12 -4.64 -22.45 1.93
CA GLN A 12 -5.39 -21.19 2.12
C GLN A 12 -5.99 -21.11 3.52
N LEU A 13 -6.58 -22.20 4.03
CA LEU A 13 -7.17 -22.24 5.36
C LEU A 13 -6.10 -22.22 6.46
N GLN A 14 -4.95 -22.84 6.24
CA GLN A 14 -3.81 -22.77 7.16
C GLN A 14 -3.28 -21.34 7.29
N ILE A 15 -3.09 -20.64 6.15
CA ILE A 15 -2.72 -19.21 6.16
C ILE A 15 -3.79 -18.37 6.85
N LEU A 16 -5.06 -18.65 6.65
CA LEU A 16 -6.15 -17.94 7.32
C LEU A 16 -6.14 -18.13 8.84
N ILE A 17 -5.86 -19.35 9.33
CA ILE A 17 -5.68 -19.64 10.77
C ILE A 17 -4.50 -18.85 11.33
N LEU A 18 -3.34 -18.93 10.68
CA LEU A 18 -2.13 -18.19 11.10
C LEU A 18 -2.36 -16.69 11.10
N ARG A 19 -3.00 -16.15 10.07
CA ARG A 19 -3.33 -14.72 9.97
C ARG A 19 -4.23 -14.27 11.12
N ASN A 20 -5.26 -15.04 11.46
CA ASN A 20 -6.13 -14.73 12.58
C ASN A 20 -5.37 -14.72 13.92
N LEU A 21 -4.50 -15.69 14.14
CA LEU A 21 -3.64 -15.72 15.34
C LEU A 21 -2.75 -14.48 15.41
N VAL A 22 -2.05 -14.14 14.33
CA VAL A 22 -1.19 -12.94 14.26
C VAL A 22 -2.00 -11.67 14.56
N LEU A 23 -3.19 -11.53 13.96
CA LEU A 23 -4.04 -10.35 14.11
C LEU A 23 -4.65 -10.22 15.52
N GLN A 24 -4.75 -11.31 16.28
CA GLN A 24 -5.21 -11.32 17.68
C GLN A 24 -4.05 -11.28 18.69
N GLY A 25 -2.84 -10.93 18.25
CA GLY A 25 -1.67 -10.79 19.13
C GLY A 25 -1.01 -12.13 19.51
N GLY A 26 -1.16 -13.15 18.66
CA GLY A 26 -0.56 -14.47 18.83
C GLY A 26 -1.42 -15.47 19.60
N THR A 27 -2.51 -15.04 20.26
CA THR A 27 -3.39 -15.92 21.05
C THR A 27 -4.85 -15.75 20.64
N ALA A 28 -5.55 -16.85 20.38
CA ALA A 28 -6.96 -16.82 19.99
C ALA A 28 -7.76 -17.98 20.57
N SER A 29 -9.08 -17.82 20.70
CA SER A 29 -10.01 -18.88 21.07
C SER A 29 -10.08 -19.94 19.99
N ILE A 30 -9.93 -21.23 20.36
CA ILE A 30 -10.06 -22.37 19.41
C ILE A 30 -11.43 -22.39 18.76
N ASN A 31 -12.50 -22.14 19.51
CA ASN A 31 -13.85 -22.11 18.93
C ASN A 31 -14.00 -20.95 17.95
N GLY A 32 -13.53 -19.75 18.28
CA GLY A 32 -13.55 -18.60 17.37
C GLY A 32 -12.76 -18.85 16.08
N LEU A 33 -11.57 -19.44 16.17
CA LEU A 33 -10.78 -19.83 14.98
C LEU A 33 -11.54 -20.85 14.11
N ARG A 34 -12.11 -21.90 14.72
CA ARG A 34 -12.86 -22.93 14.00
C ARG A 34 -14.10 -22.40 13.29
N GLU A 35 -14.86 -21.54 13.96
CA GLU A 35 -16.03 -20.86 13.38
C GLU A 35 -15.62 -19.99 12.19
N HIS A 36 -14.54 -19.24 12.32
CA HIS A 36 -14.04 -18.38 11.26
C HIS A 36 -13.61 -19.16 10.00
N VAL A 37 -12.96 -20.31 10.17
CA VAL A 37 -12.52 -21.17 9.04
C VAL A 37 -13.56 -22.22 8.64
N GLN A 38 -14.67 -22.33 9.36
CA GLN A 38 -15.77 -23.28 9.13
C GLN A 38 -15.30 -24.76 9.06
N LEU A 39 -14.41 -25.16 9.95
CA LEU A 39 -13.86 -26.51 10.01
C LEU A 39 -14.46 -27.33 11.16
N SER A 40 -14.59 -28.66 10.93
CA SER A 40 -14.83 -29.62 11.99
C SER A 40 -13.64 -29.66 12.97
N LYS A 41 -13.84 -30.16 14.19
CA LYS A 41 -12.76 -30.29 15.17
C LYS A 41 -11.61 -31.15 14.62
N ALA A 42 -11.91 -32.30 14.05
CA ALA A 42 -10.90 -33.21 13.53
C ALA A 42 -10.09 -32.59 12.38
N SER A 43 -10.76 -31.91 11.44
CA SER A 43 -10.07 -31.22 10.34
C SER A 43 -9.23 -30.05 10.83
N PHE A 44 -9.70 -29.31 11.82
CA PHE A 44 -8.96 -28.21 12.41
C PHE A 44 -7.69 -28.69 13.11
N ASP A 45 -7.80 -29.76 13.91
CA ASP A 45 -6.67 -30.38 14.58
C ASP A 45 -5.61 -30.87 13.57
N GLN A 46 -6.04 -31.53 12.49
CA GLN A 46 -5.15 -31.95 11.41
C GLN A 46 -4.45 -30.76 10.74
N TYR A 47 -5.15 -29.67 10.52
CA TYR A 47 -4.53 -28.48 9.89
C TYR A 47 -3.50 -27.80 10.79
N LEU A 48 -3.66 -27.86 12.12
CA LEU A 48 -2.63 -27.38 13.05
C LEU A 48 -1.37 -28.26 13.00
N GLU A 49 -1.53 -29.59 12.94
CA GLU A 49 -0.40 -30.52 12.78
C GLU A 49 0.33 -30.30 11.44
N ASP A 50 -0.42 -30.04 10.38
CA ASP A 50 0.15 -29.73 9.07
C ASP A 50 0.91 -28.37 9.06
N ILE A 51 0.48 -27.37 9.86
CA ILE A 51 1.22 -26.11 10.04
C ILE A 51 2.58 -26.38 10.70
N GLU A 52 2.64 -27.26 11.69
CA GLU A 52 3.91 -27.68 12.29
C GLU A 52 4.80 -28.41 11.29
N LEU A 53 4.20 -29.22 10.39
CA LEU A 53 4.93 -29.87 9.31
C LEU A 53 5.57 -28.86 8.34
N ILE A 54 4.82 -27.80 8.00
CA ILE A 54 5.37 -26.69 7.19
C ILE A 54 6.60 -26.09 7.88
N GLY A 55 6.54 -25.83 9.19
CA GLY A 55 7.69 -25.35 9.96
C GLY A 55 8.91 -26.28 9.84
N ARG A 56 8.69 -27.60 9.96
CA ARG A 56 9.78 -28.58 9.79
C ARG A 56 10.38 -28.56 8.38
N MET A 57 9.53 -28.43 7.35
CA MET A 57 9.99 -28.33 5.95
C MET A 57 10.80 -27.04 5.69
N MET A 58 10.49 -25.97 6.40
CA MET A 58 11.24 -24.70 6.37
C MET A 58 12.49 -24.72 7.25
N GLU A 59 12.73 -25.79 8.02
CA GLU A 59 13.76 -25.86 9.07
C GLU A 59 13.63 -24.74 10.10
N LYS A 60 12.39 -24.34 10.41
CA LYS A 60 12.03 -23.25 11.31
C LYS A 60 10.95 -23.68 12.28
N LYS A 61 10.92 -23.01 13.43
CA LYS A 61 9.86 -23.22 14.40
C LYS A 61 8.61 -22.47 13.97
N VAL A 62 7.58 -23.22 13.61
CA VAL A 62 6.22 -22.77 13.32
C VAL A 62 5.29 -23.71 14.03
N GLU A 63 4.79 -23.34 15.22
CA GLU A 63 3.97 -24.19 16.07
C GLU A 63 2.71 -23.46 16.50
N VAL A 64 1.61 -24.17 16.64
CA VAL A 64 0.39 -23.68 17.27
C VAL A 64 0.13 -24.51 18.52
N GLN A 65 0.67 -24.04 19.63
CA GLN A 65 0.43 -24.66 20.96
C GLN A 65 -1.03 -24.44 21.36
N ARG A 66 -1.66 -25.47 21.90
CA ARG A 66 -3.09 -25.41 22.26
C ARG A 66 -3.37 -26.02 23.63
N ASN A 67 -4.36 -25.45 24.30
CA ASN A 67 -5.06 -26.05 25.41
C ASN A 67 -6.54 -26.27 25.03
N GLU A 68 -7.41 -26.58 25.99
CA GLU A 68 -8.85 -26.82 25.70
C GLU A 68 -9.58 -25.60 25.10
N TYR A 69 -9.12 -24.38 25.35
CA TYR A 69 -9.84 -23.14 25.04
C TYR A 69 -9.09 -22.21 24.08
N GLN A 70 -7.76 -22.25 24.10
CA GLN A 70 -6.92 -21.27 23.41
C GLN A 70 -5.84 -21.94 22.57
N ALA A 71 -5.51 -21.29 21.46
CA ALA A 71 -4.37 -21.57 20.62
C ALA A 71 -3.36 -20.41 20.73
N LEU A 72 -2.08 -20.73 20.87
CA LEU A 72 -0.95 -19.80 20.94
C LEU A 72 -0.01 -20.08 19.75
N LEU A 73 0.26 -19.08 18.96
CA LEU A 73 1.22 -19.12 17.87
C LEU A 73 2.64 -18.90 18.41
N VAL A 74 3.55 -19.81 18.09
CA VAL A 74 4.98 -19.71 18.40
C VAL A 74 5.76 -19.77 17.10
N LEU A 75 6.48 -18.71 16.79
CA LEU A 75 7.34 -18.57 15.61
C LEU A 75 8.77 -18.25 16.04
N ASP A 76 9.75 -18.69 15.27
CA ASP A 76 11.12 -18.18 15.37
C ASP A 76 11.16 -16.69 15.05
N GLU A 77 12.12 -15.96 15.60
CA GLU A 77 12.23 -14.49 15.46
C GLU A 77 12.39 -14.04 14.00
N ASP A 78 12.96 -14.88 13.15
CA ASP A 78 13.18 -14.60 11.73
C ASP A 78 12.06 -15.13 10.81
N VAL A 79 10.98 -15.70 11.37
CA VAL A 79 9.83 -16.22 10.63
C VAL A 79 8.67 -15.23 10.68
N SER A 80 8.14 -14.89 9.52
CA SER A 80 6.92 -14.11 9.36
C SER A 80 5.85 -14.92 8.61
N LEU A 81 4.59 -14.48 8.72
CA LEU A 81 3.49 -15.06 7.94
C LEU A 81 3.77 -14.95 6.42
N GLU A 82 4.43 -13.87 6.00
CA GLU A 82 4.82 -13.65 4.61
C GLU A 82 5.84 -14.71 4.13
N LYS A 83 6.84 -15.06 4.95
CA LYS A 83 7.80 -16.13 4.62
C LYS A 83 7.12 -17.49 4.49
N ILE A 84 6.15 -17.80 5.36
CA ILE A 84 5.37 -19.04 5.29
C ILE A 84 4.53 -19.05 4.00
N LEU A 85 3.86 -17.94 3.69
CA LEU A 85 3.08 -17.80 2.47
C LEU A 85 3.94 -17.96 1.21
N LEU A 86 5.12 -17.33 1.19
CA LEU A 86 6.08 -17.43 0.08
C LEU A 86 6.55 -18.87 -0.12
N PHE A 87 6.88 -19.58 0.96
CA PHE A 87 7.27 -20.98 0.90
C PHE A 87 6.17 -21.84 0.27
N LEU A 88 4.93 -21.72 0.73
CA LEU A 88 3.78 -22.44 0.18
C LEU A 88 3.49 -22.04 -1.27
N LEU A 89 3.65 -20.75 -1.61
CA LEU A 89 3.44 -20.27 -2.97
C LEU A 89 4.42 -20.93 -3.96
N GLN A 90 5.69 -21.02 -3.59
CA GLN A 90 6.72 -21.66 -4.43
C GLN A 90 6.47 -23.16 -4.64
N GLU A 91 5.83 -23.83 -3.68
CA GLU A 91 5.42 -25.24 -3.81
C GLU A 91 4.10 -25.40 -4.59
N SER A 92 3.30 -24.34 -4.70
CA SER A 92 1.98 -24.39 -5.35
C SER A 92 2.07 -24.78 -6.82
N LEU A 93 1.26 -25.75 -7.22
CA LEU A 93 1.15 -26.17 -8.62
C LEU A 93 0.65 -25.04 -9.53
N LYS A 94 -0.32 -24.23 -9.08
CA LYS A 94 -0.85 -23.10 -9.84
C LYS A 94 0.23 -22.06 -10.12
N PHE A 95 1.04 -21.74 -9.11
CA PHE A 95 2.17 -20.82 -9.27
C PHE A 95 3.24 -21.39 -10.22
N LYS A 96 3.64 -22.65 -10.00
CA LYS A 96 4.60 -23.35 -10.88
C LYS A 96 4.13 -23.40 -12.34
N MET A 97 2.82 -23.61 -12.57
CA MET A 97 2.25 -23.57 -13.92
C MET A 97 2.35 -22.18 -14.57
N LEU A 98 2.07 -21.10 -13.83
CA LEU A 98 2.21 -19.73 -14.33
C LEU A 98 3.65 -19.42 -14.71
N VAL A 99 4.62 -19.77 -13.87
CA VAL A 99 6.06 -19.61 -14.16
C VAL A 99 6.44 -20.39 -15.42
N TYR A 100 6.02 -21.64 -15.51
CA TYR A 100 6.30 -22.49 -16.66
C TYR A 100 5.73 -21.95 -17.97
N LEU A 101 4.52 -21.36 -17.95
CA LEU A 101 3.91 -20.71 -19.11
C LEU A 101 4.67 -19.44 -19.55
N LEU A 102 5.28 -18.70 -18.60
CA LEU A 102 6.14 -17.56 -18.95
C LEU A 102 7.44 -18.02 -19.61
N GLU A 103 8.03 -19.10 -19.11
CA GLU A 103 9.30 -19.61 -19.62
C GLU A 103 9.20 -20.22 -21.03
N HIS A 104 8.09 -20.93 -21.31
CA HIS A 104 7.94 -21.77 -22.50
C HIS A 104 6.93 -21.21 -23.53
N GLN A 105 6.24 -20.10 -23.21
CA GLN A 105 5.29 -19.37 -24.07
C GLN A 105 4.11 -20.16 -24.59
N GLN A 106 4.31 -21.28 -25.29
CA GLN A 106 3.27 -22.18 -25.77
C GLN A 106 3.57 -23.62 -25.33
N VAL A 107 2.64 -24.22 -24.60
CA VAL A 107 2.83 -25.53 -24.01
C VAL A 107 1.57 -26.39 -24.23
N SER A 108 1.74 -27.60 -24.78
CA SER A 108 0.61 -28.54 -24.88
C SER A 108 0.17 -29.05 -23.49
N ILE A 109 -1.10 -29.42 -23.37
CA ILE A 109 -1.65 -30.01 -22.13
C ILE A 109 -0.88 -31.23 -21.72
N VAL A 110 -0.52 -32.09 -22.68
CA VAL A 110 0.30 -33.31 -22.46
C VAL A 110 1.67 -32.93 -21.84
N ARG A 111 2.32 -31.88 -22.36
CA ARG A 111 3.62 -31.41 -21.84
C ARG A 111 3.49 -30.87 -20.41
N LEU A 112 2.40 -30.13 -20.10
CA LEU A 112 2.13 -29.68 -18.72
C LEU A 112 1.88 -30.87 -17.80
N ALA A 113 1.09 -31.85 -18.22
CA ALA A 113 0.81 -33.05 -17.47
C ALA A 113 2.11 -33.83 -17.13
N THR A 114 2.99 -33.98 -18.11
CA THR A 114 4.29 -34.64 -17.94
C THR A 114 5.23 -33.81 -17.04
N ALA A 115 5.33 -32.50 -17.27
CA ALA A 115 6.24 -31.63 -16.50
C ALA A 115 5.91 -31.60 -15.00
N PHE A 116 4.63 -31.68 -14.65
CA PHE A 116 4.17 -31.64 -13.25
C PHE A 116 3.77 -33.00 -12.69
N ASN A 117 3.93 -34.08 -13.46
CA ASN A 117 3.58 -35.45 -13.08
C ASN A 117 2.13 -35.57 -12.57
N ILE A 118 1.18 -35.01 -13.33
CA ILE A 118 -0.26 -35.04 -13.04
C ILE A 118 -1.04 -35.46 -14.28
N SER A 119 -2.30 -35.87 -14.09
CA SER A 119 -3.18 -36.22 -15.21
C SER A 119 -3.59 -34.98 -16.01
N GLU A 120 -3.88 -35.17 -17.31
CA GLU A 120 -4.40 -34.10 -18.17
C GLU A 120 -5.70 -33.48 -17.62
N SER A 121 -6.57 -34.32 -17.03
CA SER A 121 -7.79 -33.83 -16.37
C SER A 121 -7.50 -32.92 -15.18
N SER A 122 -6.42 -33.17 -14.44
CA SER A 122 -5.94 -32.28 -13.38
C SER A 122 -5.40 -30.98 -13.94
N VAL A 123 -4.67 -31.00 -15.06
CA VAL A 123 -4.23 -29.80 -15.76
C VAL A 123 -5.41 -28.92 -16.17
N PHE A 124 -6.43 -29.49 -16.80
CA PHE A 124 -7.64 -28.74 -17.20
C PHE A 124 -8.35 -28.11 -16.00
N ARG A 125 -8.46 -28.83 -14.89
CA ARG A 125 -9.05 -28.29 -13.66
C ARG A 125 -8.24 -27.10 -13.14
N LYS A 126 -6.91 -27.22 -13.09
CA LYS A 126 -6.03 -26.12 -12.64
C LYS A 126 -6.07 -24.91 -13.58
N ILE A 127 -6.12 -25.13 -14.89
CA ILE A 127 -6.31 -24.05 -15.87
C ILE A 127 -7.64 -23.34 -15.65
N LYS A 128 -8.72 -24.09 -15.35
CA LYS A 128 -10.02 -23.48 -15.05
C LYS A 128 -9.97 -22.62 -13.79
N GLU A 129 -9.34 -23.10 -12.70
CA GLU A 129 -9.11 -22.35 -11.48
C GLU A 129 -8.28 -21.08 -11.74
N LEU A 130 -7.18 -21.20 -12.49
CA LEU A 130 -6.34 -20.06 -12.88
C LEU A 130 -7.10 -19.03 -13.73
N ASN A 131 -7.92 -19.49 -14.68
CA ASN A 131 -8.69 -18.57 -15.53
C ASN A 131 -9.69 -17.72 -14.72
N GLN A 132 -10.27 -18.26 -13.66
CA GLN A 132 -11.12 -17.49 -12.75
C GLN A 132 -10.33 -16.39 -12.03
N LEU A 133 -9.06 -16.66 -11.67
CA LEU A 133 -8.20 -15.67 -11.02
C LEU A 133 -7.65 -14.60 -11.99
N LEU A 134 -7.39 -15.02 -13.23
CA LEU A 134 -6.84 -14.15 -14.28
C LEU A 134 -7.88 -13.22 -14.91
N GLU A 135 -9.17 -13.50 -14.72
CA GLU A 135 -10.28 -12.70 -15.27
C GLU A 135 -10.20 -11.23 -14.80
N GLU A 136 -9.82 -10.99 -13.54
CA GLU A 136 -9.63 -9.65 -12.97
C GLU A 136 -8.58 -8.83 -13.75
N PHE A 137 -7.58 -9.49 -14.35
CA PHE A 137 -6.56 -8.87 -15.20
C PHE A 137 -6.96 -8.80 -16.68
N GLY A 138 -8.15 -9.28 -17.03
CA GLY A 138 -8.57 -9.44 -18.43
C GLY A 138 -7.77 -10.50 -19.18
N LEU A 139 -7.24 -11.50 -18.47
CA LEU A 139 -6.38 -12.55 -19.00
C LEU A 139 -7.03 -13.93 -18.93
N GLN A 140 -6.59 -14.83 -19.80
CA GLN A 140 -7.00 -16.24 -19.77
C GLN A 140 -5.92 -17.17 -20.33
N ILE A 141 -5.84 -18.38 -19.80
CA ILE A 141 -5.03 -19.46 -20.37
C ILE A 141 -5.89 -20.23 -21.38
N LYS A 142 -5.46 -20.26 -22.63
CA LYS A 142 -6.12 -20.99 -23.71
C LYS A 142 -5.08 -21.68 -24.58
N ASN A 143 -5.30 -22.94 -24.91
CA ASN A 143 -4.36 -23.75 -25.71
C ASN A 143 -2.91 -23.71 -25.21
N GLY A 144 -2.72 -23.74 -23.88
CA GLY A 144 -1.41 -23.71 -23.24
C GLY A 144 -0.62 -22.39 -23.40
N GLN A 145 -1.31 -21.30 -23.60
CA GLN A 145 -0.75 -19.94 -23.65
C GLN A 145 -1.58 -18.99 -22.82
N LEU A 146 -0.96 -17.92 -22.31
CA LEU A 146 -1.65 -16.80 -21.68
C LEU A 146 -2.08 -15.79 -22.76
N TYR A 147 -3.38 -15.51 -22.85
CA TYR A 147 -4.03 -14.59 -23.78
C TYR A 147 -4.55 -13.37 -23.05
N GLY A 148 -4.49 -12.23 -23.74
CA GLY A 148 -4.96 -10.92 -23.30
C GLY A 148 -4.14 -9.81 -23.94
N GLU A 149 -4.34 -8.59 -23.47
CA GLU A 149 -3.49 -7.45 -23.86
C GLU A 149 -2.06 -7.67 -23.36
N GLU A 150 -1.07 -7.49 -24.22
CA GLU A 150 0.33 -7.79 -23.90
C GLU A 150 0.84 -6.99 -22.69
N LEU A 151 0.44 -5.72 -22.57
CA LEU A 151 0.76 -4.90 -21.42
C LEU A 151 0.24 -5.52 -20.11
N GLN A 152 -1.00 -6.06 -20.13
CA GLN A 152 -1.61 -6.68 -18.95
C GLN A 152 -0.95 -8.01 -18.59
N ILE A 153 -0.51 -8.79 -19.58
CA ILE A 153 0.24 -10.03 -19.34
C ILE A 153 1.55 -9.71 -18.63
N ARG A 154 2.31 -8.71 -19.12
CA ARG A 154 3.58 -8.31 -18.49
C ARG A 154 3.37 -7.73 -17.10
N TYR A 155 2.32 -6.94 -16.92
CA TYR A 155 1.94 -6.39 -15.62
C TYR A 155 1.57 -7.49 -14.62
N PHE A 156 0.74 -8.47 -15.02
CA PHE A 156 0.39 -9.59 -14.16
C PHE A 156 1.62 -10.34 -13.64
N TYR A 157 2.56 -10.67 -14.53
CA TYR A 157 3.79 -11.32 -14.11
C TYR A 157 4.68 -10.41 -13.25
N TYR A 158 4.75 -9.13 -13.58
CA TYR A 158 5.48 -8.16 -12.76
C TYR A 158 4.91 -8.11 -11.35
N GLU A 159 3.59 -7.95 -11.19
CA GLU A 159 2.91 -7.99 -9.90
C GLU A 159 3.17 -9.29 -9.14
N LEU A 160 3.07 -10.43 -9.82
CA LEU A 160 3.30 -11.74 -9.22
C LEU A 160 4.71 -11.87 -8.63
N PHE A 161 5.72 -11.37 -9.34
CA PHE A 161 7.11 -11.47 -8.91
C PHE A 161 7.55 -10.37 -7.93
N GLN A 162 6.75 -9.32 -7.71
CA GLN A 162 7.06 -8.34 -6.66
C GLN A 162 7.05 -8.94 -5.26
N TYR A 163 6.24 -9.99 -5.03
CA TYR A 163 6.16 -10.70 -3.74
C TYR A 163 7.26 -11.73 -3.52
N ILE A 164 8.09 -11.97 -4.52
CA ILE A 164 9.16 -12.96 -4.44
C ILE A 164 10.49 -12.22 -4.32
N PRO A 165 11.29 -12.50 -3.28
CA PRO A 165 12.64 -11.96 -3.14
C PRO A 165 13.46 -12.18 -4.42
N GLU A 166 14.31 -11.23 -4.77
CA GLU A 166 15.03 -11.24 -6.05
C GLU A 166 15.86 -12.52 -6.25
N ASP A 167 16.55 -12.94 -5.21
CA ASP A 167 17.39 -14.16 -5.18
C ASP A 167 16.60 -15.46 -5.37
N GLN A 168 15.28 -15.44 -5.12
CA GLN A 168 14.38 -16.59 -5.26
C GLN A 168 13.58 -16.56 -6.58
N ARG A 169 13.71 -15.48 -7.37
CA ARG A 169 13.09 -15.40 -8.70
C ARG A 169 13.85 -16.27 -9.71
N PRO A 170 13.18 -16.74 -10.78
CA PRO A 170 13.89 -17.32 -11.91
C PRO A 170 15.05 -16.42 -12.40
N LEU A 171 16.19 -17.01 -12.75
CA LEU A 171 17.42 -16.27 -13.10
C LEU A 171 17.19 -15.19 -14.17
N PHE A 172 16.31 -15.47 -15.14
CA PHE A 172 16.00 -14.51 -16.21
C PHE A 172 15.23 -13.28 -15.71
N LEU A 173 14.72 -13.28 -14.46
CA LEU A 173 14.06 -12.11 -13.82
C LEU A 173 14.99 -11.36 -12.86
N GLN A 174 16.09 -11.95 -12.44
CA GLN A 174 17.06 -11.32 -11.53
C GLN A 174 17.88 -10.23 -12.24
N ASN A 175 18.49 -9.33 -11.47
CA ASN A 175 19.44 -8.32 -11.97
C ASN A 175 20.80 -8.97 -12.25
N THR A 176 20.97 -9.48 -13.46
CA THR A 176 22.20 -10.15 -13.90
C THR A 176 23.14 -9.18 -14.64
N PRO A 177 24.45 -9.47 -14.70
CA PRO A 177 25.41 -8.64 -15.44
C PRO A 177 25.03 -8.36 -16.89
N GLU A 178 24.31 -9.27 -17.55
CA GLU A 178 23.83 -9.12 -18.93
C GLU A 178 22.81 -7.99 -19.11
N LYS A 179 22.09 -7.61 -18.05
CA LYS A 179 21.11 -6.53 -18.06
C LYS A 179 21.71 -5.18 -17.73
N ARG A 180 22.91 -5.16 -17.15
CA ARG A 180 23.62 -3.95 -16.73
C ARG A 180 23.78 -2.90 -17.84
N PRO A 181 24.14 -3.25 -19.10
CA PRO A 181 24.25 -2.26 -20.18
C PRO A 181 22.92 -1.54 -20.50
N PHE A 182 21.78 -2.22 -20.34
CA PHE A 182 20.46 -1.62 -20.51
C PHE A 182 20.17 -0.61 -19.42
N ILE A 183 20.38 -0.99 -18.15
CA ILE A 183 20.18 -0.12 -16.99
C ILE A 183 21.06 1.12 -17.07
N LEU A 184 22.37 0.95 -17.36
CA LEU A 184 23.30 2.07 -17.54
C LEU A 184 22.93 2.97 -18.73
N GLY A 185 22.31 2.42 -19.78
CA GLY A 185 21.77 3.20 -20.88
C GLY A 185 20.63 4.11 -20.44
N LEU A 186 19.74 3.58 -19.62
CA LEU A 186 18.62 4.34 -19.01
C LEU A 186 19.12 5.38 -18.01
N ASP A 187 20.10 5.05 -17.13
CA ASP A 187 20.73 6.00 -16.21
C ASP A 187 21.22 7.26 -16.93
N ARG A 188 21.93 7.05 -18.06
CA ARG A 188 22.48 8.18 -18.85
C ARG A 188 21.41 9.04 -19.48
N VAL A 189 20.36 8.43 -20.03
CA VAL A 189 19.30 9.15 -20.77
C VAL A 189 18.37 9.87 -19.80
N LEU A 190 18.14 9.31 -18.62
CA LEU A 190 17.29 9.89 -17.59
C LEU A 190 18.07 10.76 -16.58
N GLU A 191 19.39 10.90 -16.77
CA GLU A 191 20.28 11.66 -15.90
C GLU A 191 20.13 11.27 -14.42
N THR A 192 20.02 9.95 -14.17
CA THR A 192 19.76 9.38 -12.85
C THR A 192 20.80 8.32 -12.48
N THR A 193 20.77 7.89 -11.23
CA THR A 193 21.36 6.63 -10.77
C THR A 193 20.28 5.85 -10.06
N PHE A 194 19.82 4.76 -10.65
CA PHE A 194 18.77 3.96 -10.05
C PHE A 194 19.21 3.34 -8.72
N THR A 195 18.29 3.26 -7.79
CA THR A 195 18.49 2.50 -6.55
C THR A 195 18.56 1.00 -6.87
N ALA A 196 19.18 0.21 -6.00
CA ALA A 196 19.22 -1.25 -6.16
C ALA A 196 17.82 -1.86 -6.33
N SER A 197 16.81 -1.33 -5.63
CA SER A 197 15.43 -1.75 -5.77
C SER A 197 14.87 -1.43 -7.17
N ALA A 198 15.11 -0.23 -7.69
CA ALA A 198 14.68 0.16 -9.04
C ALA A 198 15.39 -0.67 -10.13
N GLU A 199 16.69 -0.92 -9.98
CA GLU A 199 17.43 -1.82 -10.86
C GLU A 199 16.82 -3.23 -10.91
N ALA A 200 16.50 -3.81 -9.75
CA ALA A 200 15.86 -5.13 -9.65
C ALA A 200 14.47 -5.15 -10.31
N GLN A 201 13.69 -4.09 -10.18
CA GLN A 201 12.39 -3.95 -10.83
C GLN A 201 12.52 -3.81 -12.35
N ILE A 202 13.45 -2.98 -12.84
CA ILE A 202 13.76 -2.85 -14.28
C ILE A 202 14.24 -4.19 -14.84
N ALA A 203 15.11 -4.90 -14.12
CA ALA A 203 15.61 -6.20 -14.52
C ALA A 203 14.50 -7.26 -14.62
N CYS A 204 13.54 -7.23 -13.68
CA CYS A 204 12.37 -8.09 -13.69
C CYS A 204 11.50 -7.79 -14.93
N TRP A 205 11.13 -6.53 -15.14
CA TRP A 205 10.33 -6.11 -16.30
C TRP A 205 11.00 -6.46 -17.63
N LEU A 206 12.31 -6.21 -17.75
CA LEU A 206 13.10 -6.57 -18.92
C LEU A 206 13.14 -8.09 -19.15
N GLY A 207 13.26 -8.89 -18.08
CA GLY A 207 13.23 -10.34 -18.15
C GLY A 207 11.91 -10.88 -18.66
N ILE A 208 10.78 -10.37 -18.13
CA ILE A 208 9.44 -10.68 -18.62
C ILE A 208 9.32 -10.29 -20.10
N THR A 209 9.74 -9.07 -20.44
CA THR A 209 9.72 -8.55 -21.82
C THR A 209 10.46 -9.49 -22.76
N LYS A 210 11.71 -9.87 -22.47
CA LYS A 210 12.50 -10.76 -23.34
C LYS A 210 11.83 -12.12 -23.55
N LYS A 211 11.19 -12.67 -22.52
CA LYS A 211 10.42 -13.92 -22.66
C LYS A 211 9.18 -13.75 -23.54
N ARG A 212 8.55 -12.58 -23.49
CA ARG A 212 7.31 -12.31 -24.25
C ARG A 212 7.54 -11.85 -25.70
N LEU A 213 8.71 -11.26 -26.00
CA LEU A 213 9.04 -10.80 -27.36
C LEU A 213 8.92 -11.86 -28.45
N LEU A 214 9.09 -13.12 -28.12
CA LEU A 214 9.02 -14.23 -29.06
C LEU A 214 7.59 -14.73 -29.30
N ASN A 215 6.57 -14.09 -28.69
CA ASN A 215 5.19 -14.50 -28.83
C ASN A 215 4.48 -13.79 -30.00
N GLU A 216 4.17 -14.56 -31.06
CA GLU A 216 3.55 -14.05 -32.28
C GLU A 216 2.07 -13.63 -32.11
N LYS A 217 1.39 -14.04 -31.03
CA LYS A 217 -0.07 -13.88 -30.83
C LYS A 217 -0.42 -12.82 -29.79
N SER A 218 0.36 -11.78 -29.66
CA SER A 218 0.10 -10.70 -28.70
C SER A 218 -0.96 -9.71 -29.23
N THR A 219 -1.80 -9.17 -28.34
CA THR A 219 -2.79 -8.14 -28.66
C THR A 219 -2.38 -6.80 -28.06
N TYR A 220 -2.62 -5.71 -28.82
CA TYR A 220 -2.17 -4.36 -28.49
C TYR A 220 -3.27 -3.31 -28.71
N ALA A 221 -4.55 -3.70 -28.62
CA ALA A 221 -5.67 -2.83 -28.98
C ALA A 221 -5.70 -1.55 -28.13
N THR A 222 -5.55 -1.67 -26.82
CA THR A 222 -5.53 -0.51 -25.91
C THR A 222 -4.25 0.32 -26.02
N LEU A 223 -3.11 -0.32 -26.32
CA LEU A 223 -1.83 0.37 -26.49
C LEU A 223 -1.78 1.23 -27.75
N LYS A 224 -2.52 0.88 -28.79
CA LYS A 224 -2.59 1.66 -30.03
C LYS A 224 -3.09 3.09 -29.77
N GLU A 225 -4.21 3.22 -29.05
CA GLU A 225 -4.79 4.51 -28.69
C GLU A 225 -3.86 5.29 -27.74
N LYS A 226 -3.34 4.61 -26.72
CA LYS A 226 -2.43 5.22 -25.73
C LYS A 226 -1.13 5.72 -26.39
N LYS A 227 -0.53 4.96 -27.31
CA LYS A 227 0.68 5.39 -28.00
C LYS A 227 0.49 6.71 -28.75
N LEU A 228 -0.65 6.92 -29.43
CA LEU A 228 -0.94 8.17 -30.12
C LEU A 228 -0.93 9.40 -29.20
N LEU A 229 -1.33 9.22 -27.93
CA LEU A 229 -1.35 10.29 -26.94
C LEU A 229 0.06 10.59 -26.37
N TYR A 230 0.89 9.56 -26.18
CA TYR A 230 2.14 9.66 -25.43
C TYR A 230 3.41 9.65 -26.30
N GLN A 231 3.35 9.36 -27.61
CA GLN A 231 4.53 9.27 -28.47
C GLN A 231 5.34 10.57 -28.59
N SER A 232 4.72 11.73 -28.33
CA SER A 232 5.39 13.04 -28.29
C SER A 232 5.88 13.44 -26.90
N ASP A 233 5.66 12.59 -25.90
CA ASP A 233 6.11 12.84 -24.54
C ASP A 233 7.64 12.74 -24.43
N ARG A 234 8.25 13.65 -23.65
CA ARG A 234 9.71 13.71 -23.52
C ARG A 234 10.33 12.46 -22.94
N LEU A 235 9.70 11.87 -21.92
CA LEU A 235 10.19 10.64 -21.30
C LEU A 235 10.09 9.49 -22.30
N TYR A 236 8.98 9.40 -23.04
CA TYR A 236 8.81 8.40 -24.10
C TYR A 236 9.95 8.51 -25.14
N GLN A 237 10.19 9.72 -25.65
CA GLN A 237 11.21 9.96 -26.67
C GLN A 237 12.63 9.72 -26.14
N ALA A 238 12.89 9.99 -24.86
CA ALA A 238 14.19 9.76 -24.24
C ALA A 238 14.51 8.26 -24.12
N ILE A 239 13.54 7.43 -23.70
CA ILE A 239 13.78 6.00 -23.48
C ILE A 239 13.70 5.17 -24.77
N ASP A 240 12.99 5.64 -25.80
CA ASP A 240 12.74 4.90 -27.06
C ASP A 240 14.02 4.37 -27.72
N PRO A 241 15.06 5.18 -27.97
CA PRO A 241 16.30 4.69 -28.60
C PRO A 241 16.99 3.58 -27.81
N ILE A 242 16.98 3.66 -26.49
CA ILE A 242 17.64 2.67 -25.61
C ILE A 242 16.87 1.35 -25.67
N ILE A 243 15.55 1.40 -25.60
CA ILE A 243 14.69 0.21 -25.63
C ILE A 243 14.82 -0.48 -26.99
N VAL A 244 14.68 0.28 -28.09
CA VAL A 244 14.81 -0.26 -29.45
C VAL A 244 16.19 -0.86 -29.67
N MET A 245 17.27 -0.15 -29.33
CA MET A 245 18.64 -0.64 -29.49
C MET A 245 18.91 -1.93 -28.72
N HIS A 246 18.37 -2.04 -27.49
CA HIS A 246 18.63 -3.22 -26.67
C HIS A 246 17.77 -4.42 -27.07
N LEU A 247 16.50 -4.22 -27.37
CA LEU A 247 15.58 -5.30 -27.70
C LEU A 247 15.76 -5.82 -29.13
N SER A 248 16.20 -5.00 -30.09
CA SER A 248 16.51 -5.44 -31.46
C SER A 248 17.59 -6.52 -31.55
N ARG A 249 18.39 -6.68 -30.49
CA ARG A 249 19.35 -7.79 -30.38
C ARG A 249 18.69 -9.12 -30.03
N THR A 250 17.46 -9.09 -29.53
CA THR A 250 16.74 -10.28 -29.05
C THR A 250 15.71 -10.77 -30.07
N ALA A 251 15.09 -9.87 -30.85
CA ALA A 251 14.07 -10.19 -31.84
C ALA A 251 14.38 -9.50 -33.17
N ALA A 252 14.22 -10.22 -34.28
CA ALA A 252 14.47 -9.70 -35.64
C ALA A 252 13.51 -8.56 -35.99
N GLU A 253 12.27 -8.64 -35.53
CA GLU A 253 11.26 -7.59 -35.67
C GLU A 253 10.74 -7.17 -34.30
N LEU A 254 10.91 -5.89 -33.96
CA LEU A 254 10.37 -5.31 -32.73
C LEU A 254 8.99 -4.75 -32.98
N ASN A 255 8.09 -5.05 -32.03
CA ASN A 255 6.79 -4.42 -32.05
C ASN A 255 6.91 -2.94 -31.69
N VAL A 256 6.18 -2.09 -32.43
CA VAL A 256 6.17 -0.62 -32.25
C VAL A 256 5.60 -0.16 -30.90
N TYR A 257 5.07 -1.08 -30.08
CA TYR A 257 4.51 -0.78 -28.76
C TYR A 257 5.45 -1.09 -27.60
N GLU A 258 6.66 -1.63 -27.84
CA GLU A 258 7.60 -1.99 -26.78
C GLU A 258 7.94 -0.79 -25.89
N THR A 259 8.29 0.33 -26.50
CA THR A 259 8.58 1.57 -25.77
C THR A 259 7.39 2.05 -24.95
N MET A 260 6.15 1.91 -25.47
CA MET A 260 4.95 2.31 -24.74
C MET A 260 4.74 1.46 -23.50
N MET A 261 5.07 0.18 -23.53
CA MET A 261 4.98 -0.72 -22.38
C MET A 261 6.02 -0.36 -21.32
N PHE A 262 7.25 -0.03 -21.72
CA PHE A 262 8.26 0.48 -20.77
C PHE A 262 7.89 1.85 -20.22
N TYR A 263 7.39 2.75 -21.05
CA TYR A 263 6.91 4.06 -20.59
C TYR A 263 5.83 3.90 -19.50
N SER A 264 4.81 3.06 -19.76
CA SER A 264 3.74 2.77 -18.80
C SER A 264 4.31 2.25 -17.46
N PHE A 265 5.33 1.39 -17.52
CA PHE A 265 6.03 0.87 -16.35
C PHE A 265 6.76 1.98 -15.58
N PHE A 266 7.53 2.84 -16.27
CA PHE A 266 8.30 3.91 -15.61
C PHE A 266 7.44 4.96 -14.92
N VAL A 267 6.28 5.29 -15.49
CA VAL A 267 5.40 6.33 -14.91
C VAL A 267 4.45 5.81 -13.84
N SER A 268 4.27 4.49 -13.71
CA SER A 268 3.29 3.88 -12.80
C SER A 268 3.90 3.23 -11.55
N PHE A 269 5.18 2.89 -11.59
CA PHE A 269 5.85 2.23 -10.47
C PHE A 269 7.09 3.02 -10.09
N SER A 270 7.30 3.33 -8.84
CA SER A 270 8.34 4.20 -8.29
C SER A 270 9.78 3.82 -8.72
N ILE A 271 10.01 3.83 -10.03
CA ILE A 271 11.28 3.47 -10.69
C ILE A 271 12.17 4.69 -10.81
N VAL A 272 11.59 5.80 -11.28
CA VAL A 272 12.32 7.07 -11.45
C VAL A 272 12.32 7.81 -10.11
N ASP A 273 13.46 8.41 -9.76
CA ASP A 273 13.58 9.22 -8.55
C ASP A 273 12.56 10.37 -8.51
N GLU A 274 12.10 10.74 -7.31
CA GLU A 274 11.09 11.77 -7.09
C GLU A 274 11.48 13.13 -7.68
N GLU A 275 12.74 13.54 -7.56
CA GLU A 275 13.21 14.82 -8.09
C GLU A 275 13.23 14.85 -9.62
N ILE A 276 13.69 13.76 -10.23
CA ILE A 276 13.71 13.62 -11.68
C ILE A 276 12.28 13.54 -12.22
N PHE A 277 11.41 12.80 -11.56
CA PHE A 277 10.00 12.75 -11.92
C PHE A 277 9.34 14.13 -11.81
N TYR A 278 9.68 14.91 -10.80
CA TYR A 278 9.19 16.29 -10.66
C TYR A 278 9.62 17.17 -11.84
N GLN A 279 10.90 17.09 -12.27
CA GLN A 279 11.38 17.83 -13.45
C GLN A 279 10.65 17.38 -14.71
N TYR A 280 10.41 16.08 -14.86
CA TYR A 280 9.59 15.56 -15.95
C TYR A 280 8.14 16.09 -15.87
N ASP A 281 7.50 16.09 -14.70
CA ASP A 281 6.12 16.59 -14.52
C ASP A 281 5.97 18.07 -14.88
N LEU A 282 6.98 18.90 -14.64
CA LEU A 282 7.01 20.30 -15.05
C LEU A 282 6.99 20.47 -16.58
N THR A 283 7.57 19.54 -17.31
CA THR A 283 7.79 19.64 -18.76
C THR A 283 6.81 18.83 -19.59
N ARG A 284 6.15 17.82 -19.02
CA ARG A 284 5.17 16.99 -19.74
C ARG A 284 3.92 17.78 -20.15
N SER A 285 3.28 17.33 -21.21
CA SER A 285 2.05 17.96 -21.70
C SER A 285 0.92 17.86 -20.67
N LYS A 286 0.37 19.00 -20.29
CA LYS A 286 -0.80 19.08 -19.39
C LYS A 286 -2.11 18.66 -20.06
N LYS A 287 -2.08 18.28 -21.35
CA LYS A 287 -3.22 17.70 -22.07
C LYS A 287 -3.29 16.18 -21.94
N LEU A 288 -2.26 15.53 -21.41
CA LEU A 288 -2.28 14.10 -21.18
C LEU A 288 -3.36 13.73 -20.15
N PRO A 289 -4.14 12.67 -20.38
CA PRO A 289 -5.26 12.31 -19.49
C PRO A 289 -4.83 12.15 -18.03
N THR A 290 -3.69 11.50 -17.78
CA THR A 290 -3.15 11.32 -16.42
C THR A 290 -2.67 12.64 -15.83
N ALA A 291 -2.07 13.57 -16.58
CA ALA A 291 -1.66 14.88 -16.09
C ALA A 291 -2.84 15.78 -15.70
N VAL A 292 -3.95 15.67 -16.44
CA VAL A 292 -5.21 16.34 -16.08
C VAL A 292 -5.73 15.82 -14.75
N LEU A 293 -5.82 14.49 -14.61
CA LEU A 293 -6.28 13.86 -13.36
C LEU A 293 -5.36 14.20 -12.18
N ASP A 294 -4.04 14.15 -12.37
CA ASP A 294 -3.06 14.50 -11.33
C ASP A 294 -3.31 15.90 -10.77
N THR A 295 -3.56 16.86 -11.67
CA THR A 295 -3.85 18.24 -11.28
C THR A 295 -5.14 18.32 -10.47
N TYR A 296 -6.22 17.67 -10.93
CA TYR A 296 -7.51 17.66 -10.23
C TYR A 296 -7.42 17.03 -8.83
N ILE A 297 -6.81 15.86 -8.73
CA ILE A 297 -6.68 15.12 -7.47
C ILE A 297 -5.81 15.92 -6.49
N ARG A 298 -4.64 16.41 -6.93
CA ARG A 298 -3.73 17.21 -6.11
C ARG A 298 -4.39 18.48 -5.58
N GLU A 299 -4.99 19.28 -6.47
CA GLU A 299 -5.65 20.52 -6.07
C GLU A 299 -6.84 20.25 -5.12
N THR A 300 -7.60 19.20 -5.36
CA THR A 300 -8.73 18.82 -4.50
C THR A 300 -8.24 18.42 -3.09
N MET A 301 -7.18 17.63 -3.01
CA MET A 301 -6.57 17.25 -1.72
C MET A 301 -6.01 18.49 -1.01
N LEU A 302 -5.15 19.27 -1.66
CA LEU A 302 -4.50 20.43 -1.05
C LEU A 302 -5.49 21.53 -0.67
N TRP A 303 -6.57 21.70 -1.42
CA TRP A 303 -7.63 22.68 -1.11
C TRP A 303 -8.36 22.33 0.19
N HIS A 304 -8.57 21.06 0.47
CA HIS A 304 -9.19 20.58 1.70
C HIS A 304 -8.40 21.00 2.96
N TYR A 305 -7.07 21.09 2.84
CA TYR A 305 -6.20 21.44 3.97
C TYR A 305 -5.93 22.95 4.13
N ARG A 306 -6.42 23.82 3.23
CA ARG A 306 -6.23 25.27 3.37
C ARG A 306 -6.78 25.79 4.71
N PRO A 307 -6.11 26.82 5.33
CA PRO A 307 -5.00 27.64 4.82
C PRO A 307 -3.59 27.00 5.00
N ARG A 308 -3.47 25.82 5.54
CA ARG A 308 -2.18 25.14 5.70
C ARG A 308 -1.59 24.79 4.34
N ARG A 309 -0.26 24.84 4.27
CA ARG A 309 0.48 24.50 3.05
C ARG A 309 1.57 23.49 3.38
N LEU A 310 1.79 22.57 2.46
CA LEU A 310 2.96 21.70 2.46
C LEU A 310 4.23 22.51 2.15
N LYS A 311 5.36 22.07 2.64
CA LYS A 311 6.66 22.53 2.15
C LYS A 311 6.88 21.98 0.73
N ILE A 312 7.72 22.66 -0.06
CA ILE A 312 7.99 22.29 -1.45
C ILE A 312 8.41 20.81 -1.58
N LYS A 313 9.25 20.31 -0.67
CA LYS A 313 9.66 18.89 -0.67
C LYS A 313 8.48 17.95 -0.43
N GLU A 314 7.61 18.27 0.50
CA GLU A 314 6.43 17.48 0.84
C GLU A 314 5.41 17.51 -0.33
N GLU A 315 5.26 18.66 -0.99
CA GLU A 315 4.38 18.80 -2.16
C GLU A 315 4.87 17.99 -3.36
N LYS A 316 6.20 17.91 -3.58
CA LYS A 316 6.80 17.04 -4.59
C LYS A 316 6.49 15.58 -4.31
N ALA A 317 6.69 15.12 -3.08
CA ALA A 317 6.40 13.74 -2.66
C ALA A 317 4.92 13.38 -2.86
N VAL A 318 4.00 14.26 -2.45
CA VAL A 318 2.56 14.09 -2.65
C VAL A 318 2.21 14.02 -4.14
N GLY A 319 2.73 14.95 -4.94
CA GLY A 319 2.51 14.99 -6.39
C GLY A 319 3.02 13.72 -7.09
N TYR A 320 4.19 13.24 -6.67
CA TYR A 320 4.77 11.99 -7.17
C TYR A 320 3.87 10.79 -6.90
N GLN A 321 3.42 10.60 -5.65
CA GLN A 321 2.54 9.49 -5.28
C GLN A 321 1.21 9.54 -6.04
N ILE A 322 0.58 10.71 -6.14
CA ILE A 322 -0.66 10.90 -6.90
C ILE A 322 -0.47 10.47 -8.37
N SER A 323 0.64 10.90 -8.97
CA SER A 323 0.91 10.57 -10.37
C SER A 323 1.14 9.08 -10.60
N GLN A 324 1.87 8.39 -9.70
CA GLN A 324 2.04 6.93 -9.76
C GLN A 324 0.67 6.22 -9.71
N ILE A 325 -0.18 6.58 -8.76
CA ILE A 325 -1.52 6.00 -8.58
C ILE A 325 -2.37 6.20 -9.85
N ASN A 326 -2.40 7.42 -10.38
CA ASN A 326 -3.24 7.75 -11.54
C ASN A 326 -2.74 7.11 -12.83
N ASN A 327 -1.41 6.97 -13.00
CA ASN A 327 -0.84 6.25 -14.13
C ASN A 327 -1.09 4.73 -14.01
N GLU A 328 -0.93 4.15 -12.81
CA GLU A 328 -1.29 2.75 -12.58
C GLU A 328 -2.76 2.51 -12.91
N TRP A 329 -3.66 3.36 -12.41
CA TRP A 329 -5.09 3.32 -12.75
C TRP A 329 -5.35 3.44 -14.25
N PHE A 330 -4.63 4.27 -14.98
CA PHE A 330 -4.83 4.47 -16.43
C PHE A 330 -4.30 3.31 -17.28
N PHE A 331 -3.15 2.74 -16.92
CA PHE A 331 -2.47 1.76 -17.78
C PHE A 331 -2.81 0.32 -17.45
N PHE A 332 -3.08 -0.02 -16.20
CA PHE A 332 -3.15 -1.39 -15.71
C PHE A 332 -4.50 -1.74 -15.10
N VAL A 333 -4.87 -3.01 -15.17
CA VAL A 333 -6.14 -3.57 -14.67
C VAL A 333 -5.84 -4.76 -13.78
N GLY A 334 -6.58 -4.89 -12.67
CA GLY A 334 -6.37 -5.93 -11.67
C GLY A 334 -5.23 -5.62 -10.71
N LYS A 335 -5.18 -6.33 -9.59
CA LYS A 335 -4.11 -6.23 -8.59
C LYS A 335 -3.94 -7.55 -7.85
N ILE A 336 -2.69 -7.89 -7.53
CA ILE A 336 -2.40 -8.99 -6.60
C ILE A 336 -2.37 -8.43 -5.18
N GLU A 337 -3.22 -8.97 -4.32
CA GLU A 337 -3.38 -8.52 -2.94
C GLU A 337 -2.76 -9.53 -1.97
N VAL A 338 -1.97 -9.05 -1.03
CA VAL A 338 -1.39 -9.82 0.08
C VAL A 338 -2.10 -9.50 1.40
N TYR A 339 -2.78 -8.35 1.47
CA TYR A 339 -3.44 -7.87 2.68
C TYR A 339 -4.96 -8.09 2.61
N GLU A 340 -5.59 -8.13 3.78
CA GLU A 340 -7.06 -8.04 3.91
C GLU A 340 -7.51 -6.61 3.53
N ARG A 341 -7.86 -6.40 2.26
CA ARG A 341 -8.20 -5.10 1.66
C ARG A 341 -9.27 -4.36 2.45
N ASP A 342 -10.39 -5.01 2.75
CA ASP A 342 -11.52 -4.37 3.41
C ASP A 342 -11.15 -3.91 4.84
N ARG A 343 -10.36 -4.72 5.55
CA ARG A 343 -9.83 -4.37 6.86
C ARG A 343 -8.87 -3.19 6.79
N LEU A 344 -7.98 -3.17 5.79
CA LEU A 344 -7.03 -2.08 5.60
C LEU A 344 -7.77 -0.77 5.32
N LEU A 345 -8.76 -0.80 4.43
CA LEU A 345 -9.59 0.35 4.11
C LEU A 345 -10.37 0.85 5.35
N GLU A 346 -10.96 -0.05 6.12
CA GLU A 346 -11.67 0.29 7.37
C GLU A 346 -10.72 0.94 8.40
N GLN A 347 -9.50 0.41 8.56
CA GLN A 347 -8.49 1.00 9.44
C GLN A 347 -8.08 2.39 8.98
N GLN A 348 -7.83 2.59 7.68
CA GLN A 348 -7.48 3.89 7.12
C GLN A 348 -8.63 4.90 7.28
N GLN A 349 -9.87 4.50 7.04
CA GLN A 349 -11.05 5.37 7.24
C GLN A 349 -11.21 5.77 8.71
N LYS A 350 -10.95 4.87 9.65
CA LYS A 350 -10.92 5.20 11.09
C LYS A 350 -9.81 6.20 11.44
N MET A 351 -8.65 6.08 10.79
CA MET A 351 -7.54 7.03 10.99
C MET A 351 -7.83 8.41 10.39
N LEU A 352 -8.43 8.45 9.20
CA LEU A 352 -8.75 9.69 8.48
C LEU A 352 -9.93 10.45 9.09
N GLY A 353 -10.87 9.77 9.73
CA GLY A 353 -12.11 10.37 10.24
C GLY A 353 -13.13 10.71 9.15
N HIS A 354 -14.30 11.20 9.57
CA HIS A 354 -15.47 11.32 8.69
C HIS A 354 -15.27 12.30 7.51
N SER A 355 -14.67 13.46 7.77
CA SER A 355 -14.47 14.49 6.73
C SER A 355 -13.58 14.02 5.59
N LEU A 356 -12.44 13.37 5.92
CA LEU A 356 -11.51 12.85 4.92
C LEU A 356 -12.06 11.62 4.21
N THR A 357 -12.90 10.84 4.87
CA THR A 357 -13.61 9.71 4.22
C THR A 357 -14.55 10.19 3.11
N GLN A 358 -15.26 11.32 3.32
CA GLN A 358 -16.09 11.92 2.27
C GLN A 358 -15.24 12.46 1.11
N LEU A 359 -14.11 13.11 1.43
CA LEU A 359 -13.15 13.54 0.42
C LEU A 359 -12.64 12.36 -0.40
N LEU A 360 -12.29 11.26 0.24
CA LEU A 360 -11.80 10.04 -0.40
C LEU A 360 -12.78 9.49 -1.42
N ALA A 361 -14.09 9.43 -1.09
CA ALA A 361 -15.14 9.01 -2.02
C ALA A 361 -15.21 9.94 -3.25
N LYS A 362 -15.11 11.27 -3.03
CA LYS A 362 -15.07 12.26 -4.12
C LYS A 362 -13.86 12.10 -5.02
N LEU A 363 -12.68 11.82 -4.48
CA LEU A 363 -11.46 11.60 -5.26
C LEU A 363 -11.59 10.36 -6.15
N GLN A 364 -12.13 9.27 -5.61
CA GLN A 364 -12.41 8.05 -6.36
C GLN A 364 -13.39 8.32 -7.50
N GLU A 365 -14.51 8.97 -7.23
CA GLU A 365 -15.50 9.34 -8.25
C GLU A 365 -14.87 10.19 -9.35
N THR A 366 -14.07 11.18 -9.00
CA THR A 366 -13.34 12.03 -9.95
C THR A 366 -12.41 11.21 -10.85
N ALA A 367 -11.66 10.27 -10.29
CA ALA A 367 -10.76 9.42 -11.06
C ALA A 367 -11.52 8.54 -12.07
N VAL A 368 -12.63 7.95 -11.63
CA VAL A 368 -13.50 7.12 -12.50
C VAL A 368 -14.14 7.95 -13.62
N GLN A 369 -14.57 9.18 -13.33
CA GLN A 369 -15.17 10.08 -14.34
C GLN A 369 -14.15 10.58 -15.36
N GLN A 370 -12.95 10.95 -14.94
CA GLN A 370 -11.90 11.47 -15.81
C GLN A 370 -11.20 10.38 -16.64
N LEU A 371 -11.02 9.21 -16.06
CA LEU A 371 -10.40 8.06 -16.71
C LEU A 371 -11.32 6.83 -16.62
N PRO A 372 -12.42 6.81 -17.43
CA PRO A 372 -13.41 5.74 -17.34
C PRO A 372 -12.82 4.42 -17.83
N ARG A 373 -13.07 3.36 -17.08
CA ARG A 373 -12.80 1.97 -17.46
C ARG A 373 -14.06 1.30 -17.99
N LYS A 374 -13.93 0.42 -18.94
CA LYS A 374 -15.08 -0.33 -19.49
C LYS A 374 -15.80 -1.19 -18.45
N ARG A 375 -15.06 -1.70 -17.47
CA ARG A 375 -15.57 -2.43 -16.29
C ARG A 375 -14.58 -2.16 -15.15
N ALA A 376 -14.93 -1.32 -14.20
CA ALA A 376 -14.23 -1.20 -12.94
C ALA A 376 -14.93 -2.12 -11.93
N GLU A 377 -14.23 -3.11 -11.42
CA GLU A 377 -14.74 -3.96 -10.36
C GLU A 377 -14.67 -3.26 -9.00
N ASP A 378 -15.54 -3.62 -8.07
CA ASP A 378 -15.54 -3.06 -6.71
C ASP A 378 -14.19 -3.27 -6.01
N SER A 379 -13.48 -4.35 -6.35
CA SER A 379 -12.12 -4.64 -5.89
C SER A 379 -11.11 -3.57 -6.28
N GLU A 380 -11.11 -3.17 -7.55
CA GLU A 380 -10.21 -2.13 -8.08
C GLU A 380 -10.53 -0.75 -7.50
N LEU A 381 -11.82 -0.43 -7.34
CA LEU A 381 -12.28 0.81 -6.73
C LEU A 381 -11.84 0.92 -5.27
N SER A 382 -11.98 -0.16 -4.51
CA SER A 382 -11.51 -0.21 -3.12
C SER A 382 -9.98 -0.06 -3.03
N TYR A 383 -9.23 -0.65 -3.97
CA TYR A 383 -7.79 -0.49 -4.03
C TYR A 383 -7.37 0.95 -4.33
N LEU A 384 -8.01 1.61 -5.29
CA LEU A 384 -7.80 3.03 -5.59
C LEU A 384 -8.08 3.91 -4.36
N MET A 385 -9.14 3.60 -3.60
CA MET A 385 -9.44 4.29 -2.33
C MET A 385 -8.30 4.11 -1.32
N ILE A 386 -7.75 2.90 -1.16
CA ILE A 386 -6.63 2.63 -0.25
C ILE A 386 -5.41 3.46 -0.64
N GLN A 387 -5.09 3.55 -1.93
CA GLN A 387 -3.97 4.33 -2.43
C GLN A 387 -4.16 5.82 -2.14
N TYR A 388 -5.32 6.41 -2.45
CA TYR A 388 -5.59 7.81 -2.12
C TYR A 388 -5.65 8.07 -0.61
N ALA A 389 -6.18 7.12 0.18
CA ALA A 389 -6.17 7.21 1.63
C ALA A 389 -4.74 7.30 2.19
N ASN A 390 -3.80 6.55 1.64
CA ASN A 390 -2.39 6.64 2.01
C ASN A 390 -1.81 8.04 1.74
N VAL A 391 -2.16 8.65 0.60
CA VAL A 391 -1.71 10.02 0.27
C VAL A 391 -2.33 11.03 1.24
N LEU A 392 -3.62 10.90 1.55
CA LEU A 392 -4.28 11.77 2.54
C LEU A 392 -3.65 11.65 3.92
N LEU A 393 -3.36 10.42 4.38
CA LEU A 393 -2.64 10.19 5.64
C LEU A 393 -1.24 10.79 5.63
N MET A 394 -0.53 10.71 4.51
CA MET A 394 0.79 11.34 4.34
C MET A 394 0.69 12.87 4.43
N ILE A 395 -0.29 13.49 3.77
CA ILE A 395 -0.53 14.93 3.85
C ILE A 395 -0.89 15.34 5.29
N ASP A 396 -1.79 14.59 5.92
CA ASP A 396 -2.21 14.84 7.31
C ASP A 396 -1.02 14.80 8.26
N PHE A 397 -0.13 13.81 8.09
CA PHE A 397 1.11 13.71 8.86
C PHE A 397 2.05 14.90 8.64
N TYR A 398 2.23 15.38 7.41
CA TYR A 398 3.10 16.53 7.11
C TYR A 398 2.53 17.86 7.62
N ILE A 399 1.21 18.03 7.60
CA ILE A 399 0.54 19.27 8.00
C ILE A 399 0.26 19.30 9.52
N ALA A 400 0.22 18.17 10.20
CA ALA A 400 -0.05 18.08 11.62
C ALA A 400 1.00 18.90 12.41
N LYS A 401 0.54 19.94 13.13
CA LYS A 401 1.39 20.58 14.12
C LYS A 401 1.51 19.65 15.32
N PRO A 402 2.71 19.39 15.81
CA PRO A 402 2.86 18.60 17.02
C PRO A 402 2.15 19.27 18.19
N VAL A 403 1.49 18.49 19.03
CA VAL A 403 0.98 18.93 20.32
C VAL A 403 2.18 19.06 21.25
N VAL A 404 2.45 20.28 21.73
CA VAL A 404 3.61 20.57 22.58
C VAL A 404 3.24 20.32 24.05
N ILE A 405 3.90 19.35 24.68
CA ILE A 405 3.65 18.93 26.06
C ILE A 405 4.85 19.29 26.92
N GLY A 406 4.63 20.08 27.97
CA GLY A 406 5.63 20.40 28.99
C GLY A 406 5.47 19.47 30.21
N ILE A 407 6.55 18.95 30.75
CA ILE A 407 6.56 18.19 32.00
C ILE A 407 7.20 19.05 33.08
N ASP A 408 6.39 19.47 34.06
CA ASP A 408 6.79 20.25 35.20
C ASP A 408 6.75 19.39 36.47
N LEU A 409 7.92 18.94 36.90
CA LEU A 409 8.13 18.12 38.09
C LEU A 409 9.08 18.80 39.10
N GLU A 410 9.15 20.14 39.11
CA GLU A 410 10.05 20.86 40.04
C GLU A 410 9.80 20.57 41.52
N SER A 411 8.58 20.17 41.88
CA SER A 411 8.24 19.77 43.25
C SER A 411 8.88 18.44 43.69
N LEU A 412 9.52 17.68 42.78
CA LEU A 412 10.12 16.36 43.07
C LEU A 412 11.58 16.28 42.60
N PRO A 413 12.53 17.02 43.23
CA PRO A 413 13.88 17.17 42.69
C PRO A 413 14.66 15.86 42.54
N ILE A 414 14.47 14.90 43.47
CA ILE A 414 15.19 13.60 43.47
C ILE A 414 14.73 12.68 42.34
N TYR A 415 13.43 12.68 42.04
CA TYR A 415 12.82 11.76 41.04
C TYR A 415 12.58 12.40 39.69
N ARG A 416 12.80 13.72 39.58
CA ARG A 416 12.44 14.54 38.43
C ARG A 416 12.92 13.95 37.09
N ILE A 417 14.21 13.69 36.98
CA ILE A 417 14.82 13.26 35.72
C ILE A 417 14.32 11.85 35.32
N ALA A 418 14.34 10.92 36.23
CA ALA A 418 13.94 9.54 35.97
C ALA A 418 12.46 9.43 35.61
N PHE A 419 11.59 10.16 36.33
CA PHE A 419 10.16 10.14 36.07
C PHE A 419 9.78 10.90 34.78
N GLN A 420 10.45 11.99 34.52
CA GLN A 420 10.30 12.70 33.25
C GLN A 420 10.65 11.79 32.06
N GLN A 421 11.77 11.08 32.12
CA GLN A 421 12.16 10.14 31.07
C GLN A 421 11.17 8.96 30.96
N TYR A 422 10.62 8.53 32.06
CA TYR A 422 9.56 7.51 32.06
C TYR A 422 8.31 8.02 31.32
N LEU A 423 7.80 9.21 31.65
CA LEU A 423 6.64 9.82 30.97
C LEU A 423 6.90 10.04 29.48
N ILE A 424 8.10 10.54 29.13
CA ILE A 424 8.50 10.70 27.72
C ILE A 424 8.45 9.36 27.00
N ARG A 425 8.98 8.30 27.57
CA ARG A 425 8.99 6.96 26.99
C ARG A 425 7.58 6.42 26.79
N GLU A 426 6.71 6.56 27.78
CA GLU A 426 5.33 6.07 27.74
C GLU A 426 4.44 6.81 26.72
N LEU A 427 4.72 8.10 26.47
CA LEU A 427 3.93 8.94 25.56
C LEU A 427 4.54 9.03 24.16
N ARG A 428 5.82 8.69 23.97
CA ARG A 428 6.53 8.75 22.68
C ARG A 428 5.86 7.95 21.54
N GLY A 429 5.11 6.90 21.89
CA GLY A 429 4.38 6.07 20.93
C GLY A 429 3.12 6.75 20.33
N ILE A 430 2.78 7.96 20.77
CA ILE A 430 1.66 8.73 20.24
C ILE A 430 2.22 9.67 19.17
N GLY A 431 1.87 9.44 17.90
CA GLY A 431 2.29 10.31 16.81
C GLY A 431 1.80 11.76 17.02
N GLY A 432 2.57 12.72 16.50
CA GLY A 432 2.17 14.13 16.50
C GLY A 432 2.30 14.86 17.86
N ILE A 433 3.08 14.35 18.80
CA ILE A 433 3.42 15.06 20.05
C ILE A 433 4.91 15.37 20.14
N GLU A 434 5.20 16.57 20.63
CA GLU A 434 6.52 17.03 21.05
C GLU A 434 6.48 17.16 22.58
N ILE A 435 7.29 16.37 23.29
CA ILE A 435 7.28 16.30 24.75
C ILE A 435 8.66 16.59 25.31
N GLY A 436 8.72 17.48 26.28
CA GLY A 436 9.97 17.88 26.93
C GLY A 436 9.78 18.45 28.32
N SER A 437 10.88 18.93 28.92
CA SER A 437 10.84 19.67 30.20
C SER A 437 10.05 20.96 30.03
N TYR A 438 9.31 21.34 31.05
CA TYR A 438 8.68 22.66 31.10
C TYR A 438 9.75 23.76 31.20
N GLU A 439 9.61 24.78 30.38
CA GLU A 439 10.44 25.99 30.36
C GLU A 439 9.54 27.20 30.52
N GLU A 440 9.88 28.11 31.44
CA GLU A 440 9.10 29.31 31.67
C GLU A 440 9.16 30.24 30.45
N GLY A 441 8.00 30.73 30.01
CA GLY A 441 7.89 31.59 28.80
C GLY A 441 7.63 30.86 27.47
N LYS A 442 7.68 29.53 27.47
CA LYS A 442 7.28 28.69 26.31
C LYS A 442 5.80 28.36 26.39
N GLU A 443 5.10 28.42 25.25
CA GLU A 443 3.70 28.02 25.14
C GLU A 443 3.58 26.49 24.99
N TYR A 444 2.74 25.89 25.82
CA TYR A 444 2.43 24.46 25.80
C TYR A 444 0.94 24.24 25.58
N ASP A 445 0.58 23.19 24.87
CA ASP A 445 -0.80 22.76 24.73
C ASP A 445 -1.29 22.00 25.96
N LEU A 446 -0.38 21.31 26.63
CA LEU A 446 -0.63 20.57 27.87
C LEU A 446 0.60 20.64 28.76
N VAL A 447 0.40 20.94 30.03
CA VAL A 447 1.45 20.85 31.05
C VAL A 447 1.11 19.73 32.02
N ILE A 448 2.01 18.77 32.19
CA ILE A 448 1.88 17.66 33.14
C ILE A 448 2.58 18.06 34.42
N THR A 449 1.86 18.13 35.53
CA THR A 449 2.39 18.60 36.81
C THR A 449 1.73 17.90 38.01
N PHE A 450 2.32 18.05 39.22
CA PHE A 450 1.69 17.69 40.47
C PHE A 450 1.04 18.87 41.22
N CYS A 451 1.41 20.12 40.85
CA CYS A 451 0.99 21.33 41.54
C CYS A 451 0.35 22.34 40.63
N GLN A 452 -0.75 22.95 41.05
CA GLN A 452 -1.42 24.01 40.30
C GLN A 452 -0.56 25.28 40.28
N ARG A 453 -0.13 25.71 39.06
CA ARG A 453 0.71 26.90 38.89
C ARG A 453 0.05 28.03 38.10
N ASN A 454 -0.72 27.72 37.09
CA ASN A 454 -1.19 28.76 36.18
C ASN A 454 -2.56 28.48 35.57
N LYS A 455 -3.52 29.39 35.74
CA LYS A 455 -4.89 29.22 35.19
C LYS A 455 -5.02 29.46 33.67
N LYS A 456 -3.92 29.80 32.96
CA LYS A 456 -3.95 30.18 31.53
C LYS A 456 -3.57 29.03 30.58
N GLN A 457 -2.94 27.96 31.08
CA GLN A 457 -2.53 26.82 30.26
C GLN A 457 -3.36 25.59 30.67
N CYS A 458 -3.54 24.65 29.74
CA CYS A 458 -4.21 23.39 30.05
C CYS A 458 -3.25 22.53 30.88
N GLU A 459 -3.61 22.22 32.11
CA GLU A 459 -2.79 21.46 33.06
C GLU A 459 -3.40 20.08 33.31
N TYR A 460 -2.56 19.05 33.32
CA TYR A 460 -2.91 17.71 33.77
C TYR A 460 -2.24 17.42 35.12
N TYR A 461 -3.05 17.21 36.13
CA TYR A 461 -2.56 16.89 37.47
C TYR A 461 -2.36 15.39 37.62
N LEU A 462 -1.13 14.98 37.91
CA LEU A 462 -0.83 13.58 38.20
C LEU A 462 -1.46 13.21 39.54
N SER A 463 -2.17 12.09 39.58
CA SER A 463 -2.85 11.59 40.78
C SER A 463 -1.88 10.88 41.72
N GLU A 464 -0.90 10.15 41.15
CA GLU A 464 0.08 9.37 41.89
C GLU A 464 1.36 9.21 41.06
N PHE A 465 2.48 8.95 41.71
CA PHE A 465 3.77 8.72 41.08
C PHE A 465 3.74 7.46 40.21
N ALA A 466 4.05 7.59 38.91
CA ALA A 466 4.11 6.49 37.94
C ALA A 466 2.81 5.64 37.84
N SER A 467 1.65 6.25 38.12
CA SER A 467 0.36 5.56 38.08
C SER A 467 -0.02 5.07 36.69
N PRO A 468 -0.36 3.78 36.49
CA PRO A 468 -0.93 3.29 35.23
C PRO A 468 -2.23 4.02 34.84
N TYR A 469 -3.00 4.47 35.81
CA TYR A 469 -4.22 5.25 35.62
C TYR A 469 -3.91 6.58 34.94
N ASP A 470 -2.93 7.32 35.40
CA ASP A 470 -2.53 8.60 34.81
C ASP A 470 -1.94 8.40 33.40
N ILE A 471 -1.13 7.38 33.18
CA ILE A 471 -0.58 7.05 31.86
C ILE A 471 -1.69 6.77 30.85
N ILE A 472 -2.70 5.98 31.23
CA ILE A 472 -3.86 5.69 30.35
C ILE A 472 -4.65 6.96 30.05
N ARG A 473 -4.90 7.81 31.05
CA ARG A 473 -5.60 9.07 30.88
C ARG A 473 -4.81 10.06 30.01
N LEU A 474 -3.51 10.21 30.28
CA LEU A 474 -2.62 11.06 29.47
C LEU A 474 -2.62 10.62 28.00
N LYS A 475 -2.49 9.31 27.74
CA LYS A 475 -2.58 8.77 26.37
C LYS A 475 -3.91 9.12 25.69
N ARG A 476 -5.02 9.12 26.43
CA ARG A 476 -6.34 9.54 25.90
C ARG A 476 -6.39 11.05 25.67
N CYS A 477 -5.91 11.86 26.62
CA CYS A 477 -5.85 13.31 26.49
C CYS A 477 -5.00 13.72 25.27
N CYS A 478 -3.80 13.19 25.12
CA CYS A 478 -2.93 13.49 23.98
C CYS A 478 -3.58 13.17 22.64
N LYS A 479 -4.27 12.01 22.54
CA LYS A 479 -5.04 11.66 21.34
C LYS A 479 -6.20 12.63 21.08
N LYS A 480 -6.92 13.06 22.11
CA LYS A 480 -8.02 14.02 22.02
C LYS A 480 -7.52 15.39 21.56
N PHE A 481 -6.40 15.90 22.10
CA PHE A 481 -5.79 17.17 21.67
C PHE A 481 -5.43 17.16 20.17
N ASN A 482 -4.91 16.07 19.65
CA ASN A 482 -4.66 15.93 18.22
C ASN A 482 -5.95 16.06 17.40
N THR A 483 -7.05 15.45 17.85
CA THR A 483 -8.35 15.49 17.17
C THR A 483 -9.02 16.86 17.30
N ASP A 484 -9.04 17.43 18.50
CA ASP A 484 -9.70 18.73 18.77
C ASP A 484 -8.97 19.90 18.10
N ARG A 485 -7.64 19.84 17.96
CA ARG A 485 -6.88 20.82 17.17
C ARG A 485 -7.26 20.82 15.69
N PHE A 486 -7.50 19.66 15.13
CA PHE A 486 -7.97 19.52 13.76
C PHE A 486 -9.34 20.18 13.58
N ILE A 487 -10.29 19.94 14.51
CA ILE A 487 -11.63 20.53 14.50
C ILE A 487 -11.57 22.05 14.67
N ALA A 488 -10.80 22.57 15.64
CA ALA A 488 -10.67 24.00 15.88
C ALA A 488 -10.09 24.74 14.67
N MET A 489 -9.23 24.10 13.91
CA MET A 489 -8.63 24.68 12.72
C MET A 489 -9.59 24.70 11.53
N VAL A 490 -10.42 23.68 11.34
CA VAL A 490 -11.48 23.68 10.33
C VAL A 490 -12.47 24.81 10.61
N ILE A 491 -12.79 25.05 11.89
CA ILE A 491 -13.65 26.16 12.32
C ILE A 491 -12.97 27.52 12.06
N ALA A 492 -11.68 27.65 12.38
CA ALA A 492 -10.94 28.91 12.12
C ALA A 492 -10.83 29.20 10.61
N ALA A 493 -10.64 28.18 9.77
CA ALA A 493 -10.65 28.33 8.32
C ALA A 493 -12.03 28.76 7.79
N ALA A 494 -13.12 28.23 8.36
CA ALA A 494 -14.49 28.61 8.01
C ALA A 494 -14.83 30.07 8.40
N LEU A 495 -14.24 30.58 9.49
CA LEU A 495 -14.44 31.97 9.94
C LEU A 495 -13.62 32.98 9.12
N VAL A 496 -12.47 32.59 8.57
CA VAL A 496 -11.63 33.49 7.73
C VAL A 496 -12.15 33.59 6.29
N TYR A 497 -12.93 32.61 5.82
CA TYR A 497 -13.50 32.60 4.46
C TYR A 497 -15.04 32.41 4.48
N PRO A 498 -15.81 33.43 4.86
CA PRO A 498 -17.27 33.33 4.93
C PRO A 498 -17.97 33.02 3.58
N THR A 499 -17.31 33.31 2.46
CA THR A 499 -17.81 32.99 1.12
C THR A 499 -17.86 31.48 0.82
N ILE A 500 -17.14 30.64 1.56
CA ILE A 500 -17.19 29.18 1.40
C ILE A 500 -18.40 28.58 2.14
N VAL A 501 -18.81 29.21 3.24
CA VAL A 501 -19.95 28.77 4.06
C VAL A 501 -21.30 29.01 3.36
N SER A 502 -21.41 30.04 2.51
CA SER A 502 -22.65 30.35 1.78
C SER A 502 -22.96 29.38 0.63
N ALA A 503 -21.96 28.61 0.17
CA ALA A 503 -22.15 27.62 -0.90
C ALA A 503 -22.64 26.23 -0.39
N TYR A 504 -22.63 26.01 0.92
CA TYR A 504 -23.09 24.77 1.54
C TYR A 504 -24.23 25.08 2.53
N SER A 505 -25.43 24.73 2.14
CA SER A 505 -26.74 24.99 2.72
C SER A 505 -26.88 25.03 4.26
N ASP A 506 -27.88 25.81 4.72
CA ASP A 506 -28.26 26.18 6.10
C ASP A 506 -28.31 25.07 7.18
N SER A 507 -28.35 23.82 6.81
CA SER A 507 -28.46 22.70 7.78
C SER A 507 -27.13 22.32 8.45
N ILE A 508 -25.99 22.63 7.83
CA ILE A 508 -24.65 22.31 8.36
C ILE A 508 -24.21 23.36 9.35
N THR A 509 -24.54 24.63 9.12
CA THR A 509 -24.14 25.77 9.96
C THR A 509 -24.77 25.69 11.36
N LEU A 510 -26.02 25.27 11.49
CA LEU A 510 -26.70 25.12 12.78
C LEU A 510 -26.19 23.92 13.60
N ARG A 511 -25.81 22.82 12.95
CA ARG A 511 -25.15 21.68 13.61
C ARG A 511 -23.73 22.02 14.06
N PHE A 512 -22.99 22.83 13.29
CA PHE A 512 -21.64 23.28 13.65
C PHE A 512 -21.65 24.23 14.85
N LEU A 513 -22.57 25.18 14.92
CA LEU A 513 -22.73 26.09 16.06
C LEU A 513 -23.16 25.36 17.34
N GLY A 514 -23.98 24.33 17.25
CA GLY A 514 -24.33 23.44 18.36
C GLY A 514 -23.13 22.64 18.89
N MET A 515 -22.26 22.15 18.01
CA MET A 515 -21.02 21.46 18.41
C MET A 515 -20.01 22.38 19.08
N ILE A 516 -19.87 23.65 18.65
CA ILE A 516 -19.01 24.65 19.28
C ILE A 516 -19.42 24.90 20.74
N ARG A 517 -20.70 24.90 21.04
CA ARG A 517 -21.21 25.11 22.41
C ARG A 517 -20.90 23.91 23.32
N VAL A 518 -21.04 22.69 22.81
CA VAL A 518 -20.71 21.44 23.54
C VAL A 518 -19.18 21.32 23.79
N VAL A 519 -18.34 21.76 22.84
CA VAL A 519 -16.87 21.69 22.99
C VAL A 519 -16.38 22.72 24.02
N LYS A 520 -16.99 23.94 24.09
CA LYS A 520 -16.62 24.93 25.11
C LYS A 520 -16.97 24.49 26.53
N GLU A 521 -18.06 23.74 26.71
CA GLU A 521 -18.47 23.22 28.01
C GLU A 521 -17.71 21.95 28.43
N SER A 522 -17.10 21.21 27.47
CA SER A 522 -16.34 19.97 27.75
C SER A 522 -14.83 20.16 27.97
N VAL A 523 -14.30 21.35 27.73
CA VAL A 523 -12.85 21.66 27.87
C VAL A 523 -12.50 22.19 29.27
N CYS A 524 -13.52 22.50 30.10
CA CYS A 524 -13.37 23.03 31.47
C CYS A 524 -13.78 22.02 32.57
N ILE A 525 -13.66 20.69 32.35
CA ILE A 525 -13.82 19.70 33.43
C ILE A 525 -12.61 18.81 33.49
#